data_9ccda8807a5fd7e6449df4cbfb839adb
#
_entry.id   9ccda8807a5fd7e6449df4cbfb839adb
#
_cell.length_a   1.000
_cell.length_b   1.000
_cell.length_c   1.000
_cell.angle_alpha   90.00
_cell.angle_beta   90.00
_cell.angle_gamma   90.00
#
_symmetry.space_group_name_H-M   'P 1'
#
loop_
_entity.id
_entity.type
_entity.pdbx_description
1 polymer ?
#
loop_
_entity_poly.entity_id
_entity_poly.type
_entity_poly.pdbx_seq_one_letter_code
_entity_poly.pdbx_strand_id
1 'polypeptide(L)'
;MNDLSTHWIAALPPGTHRIVIIGAGFGGLAAARALRAGNIHITLIDRTNHNLFQPLLYQVATAALSSNDIALPIRSVFRSRPEVMVLMAEVTGVDRARKLVDIEGAAAVPYDTLVLATGSVYSWFGHDQWALRAPALKSVADALSLRNRLLDAFERAELSDDPAETARLLTFVIVGAGPTGVEMAGAIAELSRNTLDRDFRRIHPSQARIVLCDAGDRVLASFPKQLSDYAARQLGKLGIELKLNAGVEDIDARGVVAGGHRIDAECVFWAAGTKATPVASWLGVKAERNGLVQVEPDCSLPGHPDIFIIGDAASLAGSNGKPLAGLGSVAKQQGSYVGKLIAARLGGDHRRSAPFRYRNWGELAMIGGSSAVGNFGGVRLTGFPAWVVWSIIHLMLLVSVRNRTVVYVNWVWAWLTYGRGARVITRTPPLFSDGRR
;
A
#
# COMPACT_ATOMS: atom_id res chain seq x y z
N MET A 1 6.57 31.95 -19.59
CA MET A 1 6.23 31.01 -18.51
C MET A 1 6.01 31.85 -17.28
N ASN A 2 4.75 32.04 -16.89
CA ASN A 2 4.43 32.85 -15.73
C ASN A 2 4.98 32.15 -14.48
N ASP A 3 5.79 32.91 -13.75
CA ASP A 3 6.25 32.63 -12.40
C ASP A 3 5.02 32.42 -11.48
N LEU A 4 4.53 31.18 -11.42
CA LEU A 4 3.57 30.72 -10.42
C LEU A 4 4.30 30.59 -9.08
N SER A 5 5.00 31.68 -8.75
CA SER A 5 5.88 31.83 -7.64
C SER A 5 5.14 31.64 -6.32
N THR A 6 5.80 31.07 -5.42
CA THR A 6 5.77 31.02 -3.94
C THR A 6 5.18 32.27 -3.22
N HIS A 7 4.33 33.08 -3.87
CA HIS A 7 3.68 34.24 -3.25
C HIS A 7 2.96 33.87 -1.94
N TRP A 8 2.39 32.67 -1.83
CA TRP A 8 1.76 32.22 -0.61
C TRP A 8 2.76 31.92 0.53
N ILE A 9 4.02 31.54 0.20
CA ILE A 9 5.09 31.33 1.21
C ILE A 9 5.66 32.68 1.66
N ALA A 10 5.79 33.63 0.74
CA ALA A 10 6.22 34.98 1.04
C ALA A 10 5.22 35.75 1.91
N ALA A 11 3.95 35.32 1.94
CA ALA A 11 2.88 35.90 2.74
C ALA A 11 2.82 35.37 4.18
N LEU A 12 3.69 34.43 4.58
CA LEU A 12 3.69 33.92 5.95
C LEU A 12 4.20 34.99 6.94
N PRO A 13 3.59 35.07 8.15
CA PRO A 13 4.05 35.99 9.18
C PRO A 13 5.53 35.81 9.49
N PRO A 14 6.26 36.89 9.80
CA PRO A 14 7.68 36.81 10.21
C PRO A 14 7.87 35.83 11.38
N GLY A 15 8.93 35.02 11.32
CA GLY A 15 9.24 34.04 12.36
C GLY A 15 8.40 32.77 12.32
N THR A 16 7.54 32.58 11.32
CA THR A 16 6.80 31.32 11.13
C THR A 16 7.77 30.20 10.76
N HIS A 17 7.78 29.12 11.54
CA HIS A 17 8.60 27.92 11.26
C HIS A 17 7.91 27.05 10.18
N ARG A 18 8.62 26.84 9.07
CA ARG A 18 8.12 26.12 7.89
C ARG A 18 8.46 24.64 7.99
N ILE A 19 7.45 23.80 7.99
CA ILE A 19 7.60 22.37 8.05
C ILE A 19 7.06 21.79 6.74
N VAL A 20 7.92 21.07 6.02
CA VAL A 20 7.50 20.34 4.82
C VAL A 20 7.41 18.85 5.15
N ILE A 21 6.27 18.23 4.83
CA ILE A 21 6.05 16.79 4.96
C ILE A 21 5.79 16.23 3.57
N ILE A 22 6.63 15.30 3.12
CA ILE A 22 6.50 14.65 1.82
C ILE A 22 5.88 13.26 2.00
N GLY A 23 4.70 13.06 1.43
CA GLY A 23 3.89 11.85 1.56
C GLY A 23 2.80 11.97 2.64
N ALA A 24 1.54 11.76 2.24
CA ALA A 24 0.36 11.75 3.12
C ALA A 24 -0.15 10.33 3.41
N GLY A 25 0.73 9.35 3.39
CA GLY A 25 0.46 7.99 3.85
C GLY A 25 0.30 7.90 5.37
N PHE A 26 0.46 6.69 5.94
CA PHE A 26 0.32 6.48 7.38
C PHE A 26 1.25 7.34 8.22
N GLY A 27 2.51 7.48 7.81
CA GLY A 27 3.52 8.25 8.55
C GLY A 27 3.29 9.75 8.47
N GLY A 28 3.21 10.31 7.27
CA GLY A 28 3.08 11.75 7.08
C GLY A 28 1.77 12.32 7.62
N LEU A 29 0.65 11.58 7.43
CA LEU A 29 -0.63 11.98 8.02
C LEU A 29 -0.58 11.97 9.55
N ALA A 30 0.08 10.99 10.16
CA ALA A 30 0.25 10.91 11.59
C ALA A 30 1.17 12.02 12.12
N ALA A 31 2.26 12.34 11.41
CA ALA A 31 3.15 13.45 11.74
C ALA A 31 2.42 14.80 11.71
N ALA A 32 1.74 15.11 10.60
CA ALA A 32 0.97 16.35 10.46
C ALA A 32 -0.10 16.50 11.53
N ARG A 33 -0.80 15.42 11.92
CA ARG A 33 -1.81 15.43 12.98
C ARG A 33 -1.22 15.64 14.37
N ALA A 34 -0.08 15.01 14.67
CA ALA A 34 0.59 15.08 15.96
C ALA A 34 1.33 16.39 16.18
N LEU A 35 1.72 17.06 15.10
CA LEU A 35 2.46 18.31 15.09
C LEU A 35 1.51 19.46 15.44
N ARG A 36 1.61 19.94 16.70
CA ARG A 36 0.83 21.05 17.22
C ARG A 36 1.77 21.97 17.98
N ALA A 37 2.08 23.11 17.40
CA ALA A 37 2.89 24.17 17.98
C ALA A 37 2.35 25.53 17.53
N GLY A 38 2.70 26.59 18.27
CA GLY A 38 2.40 27.96 17.85
C GLY A 38 3.32 28.39 16.71
N ASN A 39 2.87 29.34 15.90
CA ASN A 39 3.63 29.98 14.82
C ASN A 39 4.34 28.99 13.86
N ILE A 40 3.61 27.99 13.38
CA ILE A 40 4.08 27.02 12.38
C ILE A 40 3.24 27.09 11.10
N HIS A 41 3.86 26.75 10.00
CA HIS A 41 3.19 26.45 8.74
C HIS A 41 3.62 25.06 8.26
N ILE A 42 2.67 24.18 7.96
CA ILE A 42 2.91 22.82 7.49
C ILE A 42 2.50 22.74 6.02
N THR A 43 3.45 22.46 5.14
CA THR A 43 3.17 22.10 3.75
C THR A 43 3.22 20.58 3.61
N LEU A 44 2.07 19.95 3.43
CA LEU A 44 1.96 18.51 3.20
C LEU A 44 1.85 18.25 1.70
N ILE A 45 2.87 17.61 1.13
CA ILE A 45 2.97 17.33 -0.32
C ILE A 45 2.73 15.86 -0.55
N ASP A 46 1.80 15.53 -1.45
CA ASP A 46 1.58 14.16 -1.92
C ASP A 46 1.26 14.17 -3.42
N ARG A 47 1.69 13.16 -4.16
CA ARG A 47 1.38 13.00 -5.58
C ARG A 47 -0.09 12.69 -5.85
N THR A 48 -0.84 12.29 -4.81
CA THR A 48 -2.27 12.04 -4.87
C THR A 48 -3.04 13.01 -3.97
N ASN A 49 -4.32 13.22 -4.24
CA ASN A 49 -5.17 14.08 -3.42
C ASN A 49 -5.78 13.36 -2.20
N HIS A 50 -5.46 12.07 -2.01
CA HIS A 50 -6.12 11.23 -1.01
C HIS A 50 -5.13 10.39 -0.19
N ASN A 51 -5.46 10.20 1.07
CA ASN A 51 -4.86 9.16 1.91
C ASN A 51 -5.55 7.83 1.63
N LEU A 52 -4.77 6.78 1.47
CA LEU A 52 -5.23 5.44 1.13
C LEU A 52 -5.00 4.48 2.29
N PHE A 53 -6.03 3.74 2.68
CA PHE A 53 -5.91 2.64 3.63
C PHE A 53 -5.51 1.35 2.89
N GLN A 54 -4.22 1.21 2.61
CA GLN A 54 -3.64 0.14 1.80
C GLN A 54 -4.01 -1.29 2.25
N PRO A 55 -4.16 -1.62 3.54
CA PRO A 55 -4.52 -2.99 3.95
C PRO A 55 -5.82 -3.53 3.36
N LEU A 56 -6.74 -2.67 2.91
CA LEU A 56 -7.98 -3.09 2.26
C LEU A 56 -7.96 -2.91 0.74
N LEU A 57 -6.81 -2.58 0.14
CA LEU A 57 -6.72 -2.29 -1.28
C LEU A 57 -7.00 -3.52 -2.16
N TYR A 58 -6.64 -4.72 -1.70
CA TYR A 58 -6.95 -5.96 -2.38
C TYR A 58 -8.48 -6.18 -2.51
N GLN A 59 -9.28 -5.68 -1.56
CA GLN A 59 -10.74 -5.76 -1.64
C GLN A 59 -11.32 -4.84 -2.72
N VAL A 60 -10.65 -3.73 -3.03
CA VAL A 60 -11.01 -2.91 -4.20
C VAL A 60 -10.64 -3.63 -5.49
N ALA A 61 -9.45 -4.23 -5.55
CA ALA A 61 -8.99 -4.99 -6.71
C ALA A 61 -9.85 -6.23 -7.01
N THR A 62 -10.55 -6.77 -6.00
CA THR A 62 -11.45 -7.94 -6.13
C THR A 62 -12.93 -7.58 -6.00
N ALA A 63 -13.29 -6.32 -6.26
CA ALA A 63 -14.66 -5.81 -6.30
C ALA A 63 -15.48 -5.97 -5.00
N ALA A 64 -14.83 -6.20 -3.85
CA ALA A 64 -15.52 -6.29 -2.55
C ALA A 64 -15.81 -4.91 -1.95
N LEU A 65 -14.97 -3.91 -2.21
CA LEU A 65 -15.12 -2.53 -1.77
C LEU A 65 -14.97 -1.55 -2.93
N SER A 66 -15.55 -0.36 -2.77
CA SER A 66 -15.29 0.79 -3.63
C SER A 66 -14.01 1.50 -3.20
N SER A 67 -13.32 2.16 -4.12
CA SER A 67 -12.14 2.96 -3.81
C SER A 67 -12.41 4.06 -2.77
N ASN A 68 -13.61 4.66 -2.81
CA ASN A 68 -14.03 5.71 -1.87
C ASN A 68 -14.26 5.19 -0.44
N ASP A 69 -14.38 3.87 -0.26
CA ASP A 69 -14.56 3.27 1.06
C ASP A 69 -13.25 3.26 1.87
N ILE A 70 -12.12 3.27 1.18
CA ILE A 70 -10.78 3.16 1.76
C ILE A 70 -9.87 4.35 1.47
N ALA A 71 -10.28 5.27 0.61
CA ALA A 71 -9.57 6.49 0.28
C ALA A 71 -10.29 7.72 0.83
N LEU A 72 -9.55 8.68 1.39
CA LEU A 72 -10.07 9.90 1.96
C LEU A 72 -9.31 11.11 1.43
N PRO A 73 -9.98 12.16 0.89
CA PRO A 73 -9.29 13.37 0.45
C PRO A 73 -8.47 14.00 1.58
N ILE A 74 -7.17 14.23 1.35
CA ILE A 74 -6.24 14.73 2.37
C ILE A 74 -6.71 16.08 2.91
N ARG A 75 -7.19 16.97 2.03
CA ARG A 75 -7.70 18.29 2.45
C ARG A 75 -8.88 18.21 3.44
N SER A 76 -9.71 17.17 3.34
CA SER A 76 -10.82 16.97 4.27
C SER A 76 -10.37 16.64 5.69
N VAL A 77 -9.19 16.01 5.82
CA VAL A 77 -8.58 15.64 7.10
C VAL A 77 -8.12 16.88 7.89
N PHE A 78 -7.71 17.92 7.18
CA PHE A 78 -7.13 19.14 7.75
C PHE A 78 -8.02 20.38 7.60
N ARG A 79 -9.33 20.20 7.31
CA ARG A 79 -10.27 21.32 7.12
C ARG A 79 -10.29 22.32 8.29
N SER A 80 -10.12 21.84 9.51
CA SER A 80 -10.08 22.67 10.74
C SER A 80 -8.67 23.09 11.15
N ARG A 81 -7.67 22.92 10.28
CA ARG A 81 -6.25 23.20 10.56
C ARG A 81 -5.71 24.16 9.49
N PRO A 82 -5.96 25.48 9.60
CA PRO A 82 -5.56 26.47 8.59
C PRO A 82 -4.03 26.56 8.40
N GLU A 83 -3.26 26.18 9.43
CA GLU A 83 -1.80 26.10 9.36
C GLU A 83 -1.28 24.94 8.49
N VAL A 84 -2.15 24.03 8.04
CA VAL A 84 -1.78 22.90 7.17
C VAL A 84 -2.22 23.17 5.74
N MET A 85 -1.27 23.47 4.88
CA MET A 85 -1.47 23.54 3.44
C MET A 85 -1.21 22.17 2.82
N VAL A 86 -2.10 21.73 1.93
CA VAL A 86 -1.93 20.47 1.18
C VAL A 86 -1.64 20.78 -0.28
N LEU A 87 -0.56 20.25 -0.81
CA LEU A 87 -0.20 20.33 -2.23
C LEU A 87 -0.28 18.94 -2.86
N MET A 88 -1.00 18.82 -3.98
CA MET A 88 -0.94 17.64 -4.83
C MET A 88 0.14 17.88 -5.88
N ALA A 89 1.30 17.28 -5.68
CA ALA A 89 2.47 17.49 -6.53
C ALA A 89 3.47 16.34 -6.44
N GLU A 90 4.26 16.14 -7.48
CA GLU A 90 5.37 15.19 -7.49
C GLU A 90 6.65 15.91 -7.02
N VAL A 91 7.31 15.33 -6.02
CA VAL A 91 8.62 15.79 -5.54
C VAL A 91 9.70 15.11 -6.35
N THR A 92 10.63 15.88 -6.87
CA THR A 92 11.73 15.40 -7.73
C THR A 92 13.10 15.45 -7.04
N GLY A 93 13.26 16.24 -5.97
CA GLY A 93 14.51 16.38 -5.28
C GLY A 93 14.42 17.15 -3.97
N VAL A 94 15.56 17.20 -3.25
CA VAL A 94 15.75 17.99 -2.03
C VAL A 94 17.12 18.64 -2.07
N ASP A 95 17.17 19.98 -2.10
CA ASP A 95 18.40 20.75 -1.89
C ASP A 95 18.58 21.03 -0.39
N ARG A 96 19.43 20.23 0.25
CA ARG A 96 19.70 20.34 1.69
C ARG A 96 20.45 21.63 2.05
N ALA A 97 21.32 22.11 1.16
CA ALA A 97 22.13 23.29 1.42
C ALA A 97 21.28 24.58 1.41
N ARG A 98 20.33 24.65 0.47
CA ARG A 98 19.39 25.78 0.35
C ARG A 98 18.10 25.57 1.13
N LYS A 99 17.89 24.39 1.70
CA LYS A 99 16.65 23.96 2.38
C LYS A 99 15.41 24.11 1.48
N LEU A 100 15.47 23.54 0.29
CA LEU A 100 14.40 23.56 -0.70
C LEU A 100 13.97 22.14 -1.06
N VAL A 101 12.67 21.98 -1.31
CA VAL A 101 12.06 20.77 -1.89
C VAL A 101 11.68 21.09 -3.32
N ASP A 102 12.25 20.35 -4.27
CA ASP A 102 11.96 20.52 -5.69
C ASP A 102 10.66 19.81 -6.07
N ILE A 103 9.81 20.51 -6.82
CA ILE A 103 8.51 20.03 -7.28
C ILE A 103 8.47 20.08 -8.81
N GLU A 104 7.96 19.02 -9.42
CA GLU A 104 7.78 18.97 -10.87
C GLU A 104 6.87 20.09 -11.36
N GLY A 105 7.35 20.88 -12.32
CA GLY A 105 6.59 21.95 -12.96
C GLY A 105 6.17 23.12 -12.08
N ALA A 106 6.73 23.25 -10.86
CA ALA A 106 6.42 24.31 -9.93
C ALA A 106 7.68 24.86 -9.23
N ALA A 107 7.53 26.00 -8.53
CA ALA A 107 8.61 26.55 -7.73
C ALA A 107 8.93 25.66 -6.51
N ALA A 108 10.22 25.60 -6.14
CA ALA A 108 10.68 24.84 -5.01
C ALA A 108 10.10 25.37 -3.68
N VAL A 109 9.81 24.50 -2.74
CA VAL A 109 9.22 24.83 -1.43
C VAL A 109 10.30 24.90 -0.36
N PRO A 110 10.49 26.05 0.28
CA PRO A 110 11.48 26.19 1.36
C PRO A 110 10.97 25.55 2.67
N TYR A 111 11.91 24.99 3.43
CA TYR A 111 11.63 24.39 4.74
C TYR A 111 12.65 24.81 5.80
N ASP A 112 12.22 24.79 7.06
CA ASP A 112 13.09 24.85 8.23
C ASP A 112 13.22 23.44 8.84
N THR A 113 12.17 22.63 8.76
CA THR A 113 12.16 21.20 9.10
C THR A 113 11.52 20.38 7.97
N LEU A 114 12.12 19.24 7.64
CA LEU A 114 11.66 18.34 6.58
C LEU A 114 11.33 16.96 7.14
N VAL A 115 10.18 16.40 6.75
CA VAL A 115 9.76 15.02 7.07
C VAL A 115 9.51 14.26 5.77
N LEU A 116 10.29 13.23 5.51
CA LEU A 116 10.18 12.35 4.35
C LEU A 116 9.40 11.09 4.77
N ALA A 117 8.14 11.01 4.33
CA ALA A 117 7.20 9.92 4.63
C ALA A 117 6.67 9.25 3.34
N THR A 118 7.52 9.15 2.33
CA THR A 118 7.19 8.79 0.95
C THR A 118 6.84 7.31 0.74
N GLY A 119 7.09 6.47 1.74
CA GLY A 119 6.78 5.06 1.69
C GLY A 119 7.68 4.25 0.75
N SER A 120 7.10 3.22 0.13
CA SER A 120 7.78 2.30 -0.78
C SER A 120 7.02 2.14 -2.10
N VAL A 121 7.72 1.66 -3.11
CA VAL A 121 7.18 1.24 -4.40
C VAL A 121 7.46 -0.25 -4.60
N TYR A 122 6.78 -0.89 -5.55
CA TYR A 122 7.10 -2.27 -5.91
C TYR A 122 8.44 -2.38 -6.63
N SER A 123 9.05 -3.54 -6.49
CA SER A 123 10.27 -3.94 -7.18
C SER A 123 10.00 -5.23 -7.93
N TRP A 124 10.33 -5.23 -9.22
CA TRP A 124 10.36 -6.45 -10.05
C TRP A 124 11.78 -7.05 -10.11
N PHE A 125 12.62 -6.73 -9.10
CA PHE A 125 13.98 -7.27 -8.92
C PHE A 125 14.89 -7.10 -10.17
N GLY A 126 14.76 -5.96 -10.87
CA GLY A 126 15.52 -5.66 -12.09
C GLY A 126 14.79 -6.00 -13.39
N HIS A 127 13.60 -6.57 -13.31
CA HIS A 127 12.76 -6.92 -14.46
C HIS A 127 11.59 -5.94 -14.60
N ASP A 128 11.85 -4.63 -14.63
CA ASP A 128 10.82 -3.58 -14.63
C ASP A 128 9.86 -3.69 -15.85
N GLN A 129 10.28 -4.37 -16.94
CA GLN A 129 9.41 -4.70 -18.08
C GLN A 129 8.22 -5.60 -17.71
N TRP A 130 8.32 -6.38 -16.62
CA TRP A 130 7.20 -7.20 -16.15
C TRP A 130 6.03 -6.39 -15.58
N ALA A 131 6.26 -5.12 -15.20
CA ALA A 131 5.21 -4.25 -14.65
C ALA A 131 3.97 -4.14 -15.54
N LEU A 132 4.14 -4.16 -16.86
CA LEU A 132 3.04 -4.11 -17.82
C LEU A 132 2.19 -5.39 -17.82
N ARG A 133 2.81 -6.54 -17.54
CA ARG A 133 2.17 -7.86 -17.58
C ARG A 133 1.73 -8.33 -16.20
N ALA A 134 2.52 -8.05 -15.19
CA ALA A 134 2.24 -8.35 -13.79
C ALA A 134 2.19 -7.04 -12.98
N PRO A 135 1.11 -6.28 -13.07
CA PRO A 135 0.94 -5.07 -12.29
C PRO A 135 0.88 -5.39 -10.80
N ALA A 136 1.41 -4.46 -10.01
CA ALA A 136 1.40 -4.54 -8.57
C ALA A 136 0.20 -3.78 -7.96
N LEU A 137 0.00 -3.86 -6.64
CA LEU A 137 -1.14 -3.31 -5.94
C LEU A 137 -0.70 -2.31 -4.86
N LYS A 138 -0.53 -1.03 -5.22
CA LYS A 138 -0.06 0.02 -4.29
C LYS A 138 -0.95 1.26 -4.25
N SER A 139 -1.64 1.57 -5.33
CA SER A 139 -2.49 2.75 -5.49
C SER A 139 -3.95 2.38 -5.82
N VAL A 140 -4.84 3.34 -5.70
CA VAL A 140 -6.24 3.19 -6.17
C VAL A 140 -6.28 2.88 -7.67
N ALA A 141 -5.43 3.53 -8.47
CA ALA A 141 -5.36 3.29 -9.91
C ALA A 141 -4.95 1.84 -10.22
N ASP A 142 -3.97 1.30 -9.48
CA ASP A 142 -3.57 -0.10 -9.62
C ASP A 142 -4.73 -1.05 -9.29
N ALA A 143 -5.42 -0.81 -8.16
CA ALA A 143 -6.54 -1.66 -7.75
C ALA A 143 -7.68 -1.65 -8.77
N LEU A 144 -8.02 -0.49 -9.34
CA LEU A 144 -9.03 -0.38 -10.39
C LEU A 144 -8.59 -1.06 -11.69
N SER A 145 -7.34 -0.93 -12.07
CA SER A 145 -6.76 -1.61 -13.24
C SER A 145 -6.79 -3.13 -13.05
N LEU A 146 -6.35 -3.63 -11.89
CA LEU A 146 -6.39 -5.05 -11.56
C LEU A 146 -7.81 -5.59 -11.54
N ARG A 147 -8.77 -4.85 -10.97
CA ARG A 147 -10.20 -5.22 -10.97
C ARG A 147 -10.73 -5.33 -12.39
N ASN A 148 -10.44 -4.35 -13.23
CA ASN A 148 -10.89 -4.38 -14.61
C ASN A 148 -10.32 -5.57 -15.37
N ARG A 149 -9.01 -5.87 -15.22
CA ARG A 149 -8.37 -7.05 -15.85
C ARG A 149 -8.97 -8.37 -15.35
N LEU A 150 -9.19 -8.47 -14.03
CA LEU A 150 -9.79 -9.66 -13.42
C LEU A 150 -11.20 -9.92 -13.95
N LEU A 151 -12.05 -8.90 -13.99
CA LEU A 151 -13.44 -9.04 -14.47
C LEU A 151 -13.48 -9.24 -15.99
N ASP A 152 -12.68 -8.52 -16.77
CA ASP A 152 -12.59 -8.66 -18.23
C ASP A 152 -12.16 -10.08 -18.65
N ALA A 153 -11.31 -10.75 -17.85
CA ALA A 153 -10.91 -12.12 -18.13
C ALA A 153 -12.13 -13.09 -18.08
N PHE A 154 -13.06 -12.93 -17.14
CA PHE A 154 -14.30 -13.71 -17.09
C PHE A 154 -15.22 -13.38 -18.26
N GLU A 155 -15.40 -12.10 -18.61
CA GLU A 155 -16.23 -11.69 -19.76
C GLU A 155 -15.69 -12.25 -21.08
N ARG A 156 -14.37 -12.22 -21.28
CA ARG A 156 -13.73 -12.81 -22.47
C ARG A 156 -13.83 -14.33 -22.48
N ALA A 157 -13.74 -14.98 -21.33
CA ALA A 157 -13.91 -16.43 -21.23
C ALA A 157 -15.34 -16.85 -21.60
N GLU A 158 -16.37 -16.06 -21.22
CA GLU A 158 -17.78 -16.30 -21.63
C GLU A 158 -17.98 -16.21 -23.15
N LEU A 159 -17.17 -15.39 -23.84
CA LEU A 159 -17.23 -15.22 -25.30
C LEU A 159 -16.40 -16.25 -26.07
N SER A 160 -15.46 -16.92 -25.42
CA SER A 160 -14.52 -17.83 -26.10
C SER A 160 -15.18 -19.16 -26.48
N ASP A 161 -14.90 -19.63 -27.69
CA ASP A 161 -15.25 -20.97 -28.17
C ASP A 161 -14.04 -21.93 -28.10
N ASP A 162 -12.84 -21.43 -27.79
CA ASP A 162 -11.63 -22.24 -27.63
C ASP A 162 -11.43 -22.65 -26.16
N PRO A 163 -11.51 -23.95 -25.84
CA PRO A 163 -11.31 -24.42 -24.46
C PRO A 163 -9.92 -24.10 -23.90
N ALA A 164 -8.89 -24.07 -24.72
CA ALA A 164 -7.53 -23.74 -24.26
C ALA A 164 -7.42 -22.25 -23.89
N GLU A 165 -8.00 -21.37 -24.70
CA GLU A 165 -8.07 -19.95 -24.40
C GLU A 165 -8.96 -19.67 -23.18
N THR A 166 -10.11 -20.34 -23.04
CA THR A 166 -10.98 -20.25 -21.86
C THR A 166 -10.23 -20.65 -20.60
N ALA A 167 -9.47 -21.75 -20.63
CA ALA A 167 -8.67 -22.20 -19.49
C ALA A 167 -7.57 -21.16 -19.12
N ARG A 168 -6.92 -20.55 -20.11
CA ARG A 168 -5.93 -19.48 -19.91
C ARG A 168 -6.55 -18.24 -19.31
N LEU A 169 -7.71 -17.81 -19.79
CA LEU A 169 -8.46 -16.64 -19.31
C LEU A 169 -8.94 -16.85 -17.86
N LEU A 170 -9.29 -18.07 -17.47
CA LEU A 170 -9.73 -18.43 -16.12
C LEU A 170 -8.56 -18.83 -15.19
N THR A 171 -7.30 -18.61 -15.62
CA THR A 171 -6.12 -18.84 -14.79
C THR A 171 -5.56 -17.52 -14.26
N PHE A 172 -5.44 -17.40 -12.94
CA PHE A 172 -4.96 -16.24 -12.21
C PHE A 172 -3.71 -16.61 -11.43
N VAL A 173 -2.59 -15.95 -11.70
CA VAL A 173 -1.33 -16.19 -11.00
C VAL A 173 -1.02 -15.00 -10.08
N ILE A 174 -0.74 -15.29 -8.83
CA ILE A 174 -0.28 -14.31 -7.85
C ILE A 174 1.18 -14.63 -7.52
N VAL A 175 2.06 -13.65 -7.67
CA VAL A 175 3.49 -13.78 -7.38
C VAL A 175 3.80 -13.12 -6.04
N GLY A 176 4.29 -13.92 -5.08
CA GLY A 176 4.57 -13.51 -3.71
C GLY A 176 3.54 -14.00 -2.72
N ALA A 177 3.94 -14.90 -1.81
CA ALA A 177 3.08 -15.50 -0.78
C ALA A 177 3.16 -14.79 0.58
N GLY A 178 3.49 -13.50 0.59
CA GLY A 178 3.32 -12.61 1.73
C GLY A 178 1.83 -12.27 2.00
N PRO A 179 1.54 -11.41 2.99
CA PRO A 179 0.16 -11.04 3.34
C PRO A 179 -0.67 -10.58 2.13
N THR A 180 -0.16 -9.67 1.33
CA THR A 180 -0.88 -9.14 0.15
C THR A 180 -1.24 -10.23 -0.85
N GLY A 181 -0.31 -11.15 -1.15
CA GLY A 181 -0.56 -12.24 -2.10
C GLY A 181 -1.57 -13.25 -1.57
N VAL A 182 -1.47 -13.62 -0.30
CA VAL A 182 -2.42 -14.53 0.37
C VAL A 182 -3.84 -13.92 0.38
N GLU A 183 -3.97 -12.64 0.76
CA GLU A 183 -5.24 -11.91 0.78
C GLU A 183 -5.86 -11.79 -0.62
N MET A 184 -5.02 -11.48 -1.63
CA MET A 184 -5.47 -11.40 -3.03
C MET A 184 -5.95 -12.76 -3.53
N ALA A 185 -5.18 -13.83 -3.30
CA ALA A 185 -5.53 -15.18 -3.75
C ALA A 185 -6.86 -15.65 -3.13
N GLY A 186 -7.04 -15.46 -1.81
CA GLY A 186 -8.28 -15.76 -1.12
C GLY A 186 -9.46 -14.95 -1.64
N ALA A 187 -9.27 -13.66 -1.87
CA ALA A 187 -10.33 -12.78 -2.35
C ALA A 187 -10.75 -13.08 -3.81
N ILE A 188 -9.81 -13.51 -4.68
CA ILE A 188 -10.13 -13.97 -6.04
C ILE A 188 -10.91 -15.29 -5.97
N ALA A 189 -10.51 -16.23 -5.09
CA ALA A 189 -11.22 -17.48 -4.89
C ALA A 189 -12.68 -17.25 -4.42
N GLU A 190 -12.91 -16.33 -3.49
CA GLU A 190 -14.25 -15.96 -3.06
C GLU A 190 -15.07 -15.30 -4.17
N LEU A 191 -14.46 -14.37 -4.92
CA LEU A 191 -15.11 -13.69 -6.02
C LEU A 191 -15.58 -14.70 -7.08
N SER A 192 -14.69 -15.58 -7.53
CA SER A 192 -15.00 -16.56 -8.58
C SER A 192 -16.03 -17.59 -8.15
N ARG A 193 -15.90 -18.15 -6.94
CA ARG A 193 -16.74 -19.28 -6.49
C ARG A 193 -18.08 -18.87 -5.90
N ASN A 194 -18.14 -17.74 -5.20
CA ASN A 194 -19.34 -17.37 -4.46
C ASN A 194 -20.12 -16.25 -5.13
N THR A 195 -19.42 -15.33 -5.84
CA THR A 195 -20.05 -14.12 -6.37
C THR A 195 -20.37 -14.26 -7.86
N LEU A 196 -19.39 -14.66 -8.69
CA LEU A 196 -19.54 -14.68 -10.15
C LEU A 196 -20.16 -15.96 -10.69
N ASP A 197 -20.12 -17.06 -9.94
CA ASP A 197 -20.54 -18.38 -10.44
C ASP A 197 -22.00 -18.42 -10.94
N ARG A 198 -22.84 -17.52 -10.44
CA ARG A 198 -24.25 -17.40 -10.85
C ARG A 198 -24.51 -16.37 -11.94
N ASP A 199 -23.52 -15.55 -12.29
CA ASP A 199 -23.70 -14.46 -13.25
C ASP A 199 -23.50 -14.94 -14.70
N PHE A 200 -22.63 -15.92 -14.93
CA PHE A 200 -22.25 -16.43 -16.25
C PHE A 200 -23.07 -17.67 -16.65
N ARG A 201 -23.16 -17.96 -17.95
CA ARG A 201 -24.00 -19.06 -18.50
C ARG A 201 -23.20 -20.11 -19.25
N ARG A 202 -22.11 -19.72 -19.91
CA ARG A 202 -21.25 -20.61 -20.72
C ARG A 202 -20.06 -21.13 -19.95
N ILE A 203 -19.53 -20.30 -19.04
CA ILE A 203 -18.41 -20.68 -18.17
C ILE A 203 -18.89 -20.91 -16.73
N HIS A 204 -18.06 -21.58 -15.96
CA HIS A 204 -18.23 -21.74 -14.52
C HIS A 204 -17.07 -21.02 -13.79
N PRO A 205 -17.25 -19.77 -13.36
CA PRO A 205 -16.22 -19.02 -12.62
C PRO A 205 -15.65 -19.76 -11.42
N SER A 206 -16.42 -20.66 -10.79
CA SER A 206 -15.97 -21.54 -9.69
C SER A 206 -14.82 -22.48 -10.09
N GLN A 207 -14.66 -22.78 -11.40
CA GLN A 207 -13.56 -23.58 -11.95
C GLN A 207 -12.28 -22.76 -12.19
N ALA A 208 -12.28 -21.46 -11.90
CA ALA A 208 -11.09 -20.62 -12.05
C ALA A 208 -9.91 -21.21 -11.29
N ARG A 209 -8.78 -21.34 -11.99
CA ARG A 209 -7.52 -21.80 -11.47
C ARG A 209 -6.76 -20.66 -10.84
N ILE A 210 -6.46 -20.75 -9.56
CA ILE A 210 -5.73 -19.71 -8.83
C ILE A 210 -4.42 -20.29 -8.33
N VAL A 211 -3.31 -19.71 -8.75
CA VAL A 211 -1.96 -20.19 -8.45
C VAL A 211 -1.21 -19.10 -7.67
N LEU A 212 -0.72 -19.44 -6.49
CA LEU A 212 0.11 -18.57 -5.66
C LEU A 212 1.54 -19.07 -5.70
N CYS A 213 2.44 -18.31 -6.37
CA CYS A 213 3.84 -18.63 -6.55
C CYS A 213 4.72 -17.85 -5.57
N ASP A 214 5.72 -18.49 -4.98
CA ASP A 214 6.74 -17.84 -4.17
C ASP A 214 8.09 -18.57 -4.27
N ALA A 215 9.18 -17.82 -4.22
CA ALA A 215 10.53 -18.37 -4.15
C ALA A 215 10.85 -19.01 -2.78
N GLY A 216 10.11 -18.62 -1.75
CA GLY A 216 10.25 -19.17 -0.39
C GLY A 216 9.57 -20.53 -0.23
N ASP A 217 9.88 -21.18 0.88
CA ASP A 217 9.41 -22.53 1.23
C ASP A 217 8.00 -22.55 1.86
N ARG A 218 7.44 -21.39 2.20
CA ARG A 218 6.14 -21.30 2.89
C ARG A 218 5.41 -19.97 2.65
N VAL A 219 4.11 -20.00 2.74
CA VAL A 219 3.26 -18.80 2.75
C VAL A 219 3.44 -18.04 4.06
N LEU A 220 3.25 -16.71 4.04
CA LEU A 220 3.35 -15.86 5.24
C LEU A 220 4.66 -16.11 6.02
N ALA A 221 5.81 -16.11 5.35
CA ALA A 221 7.11 -16.46 5.93
C ALA A 221 7.52 -15.61 7.15
N SER A 222 6.98 -14.39 7.29
CA SER A 222 7.17 -13.52 8.46
C SER A 222 6.41 -14.00 9.71
N PHE A 223 5.37 -14.82 9.53
CA PHE A 223 4.58 -15.36 10.64
C PHE A 223 5.20 -16.62 11.24
N PRO A 224 4.88 -16.95 12.52
CA PRO A 224 5.25 -18.24 13.10
C PRO A 224 4.81 -19.42 12.23
N LYS A 225 5.66 -20.45 12.13
CA LYS A 225 5.43 -21.63 11.27
C LYS A 225 4.03 -22.23 11.41
N GLN A 226 3.49 -22.32 12.62
CA GLN A 226 2.16 -22.89 12.87
C GLN A 226 1.04 -22.08 12.17
N LEU A 227 1.17 -20.74 12.12
CA LEU A 227 0.21 -19.87 11.42
C LEU A 227 0.37 -19.96 9.90
N SER A 228 1.61 -20.07 9.41
CA SER A 228 1.94 -20.32 8.03
C SER A 228 1.34 -21.66 7.54
N ASP A 229 1.56 -22.74 8.30
CA ASP A 229 1.00 -24.07 7.98
C ASP A 229 -0.53 -24.07 8.01
N TYR A 230 -1.14 -23.32 8.94
CA TYR A 230 -2.60 -23.13 8.96
C TYR A 230 -3.08 -22.40 7.71
N ALA A 231 -2.41 -21.30 7.33
CA ALA A 231 -2.76 -20.53 6.14
C ALA A 231 -2.67 -21.38 4.86
N ALA A 232 -1.59 -22.16 4.70
CA ALA A 232 -1.40 -23.06 3.57
C ALA A 232 -2.56 -24.07 3.44
N ARG A 233 -2.96 -24.70 4.56
CA ARG A 233 -4.11 -25.63 4.55
C ARG A 233 -5.43 -24.94 4.19
N GLN A 234 -5.66 -23.70 4.66
CA GLN A 234 -6.89 -22.98 4.32
C GLN A 234 -6.92 -22.55 2.86
N LEU A 235 -5.78 -22.09 2.31
CA LEU A 235 -5.64 -21.76 0.88
C LEU A 235 -5.91 -23.01 0.03
N GLY A 236 -5.39 -24.18 0.41
CA GLY A 236 -5.68 -25.45 -0.26
C GLY A 236 -7.18 -25.81 -0.24
N LYS A 237 -7.88 -25.57 0.90
CA LYS A 237 -9.36 -25.78 0.98
C LYS A 237 -10.13 -24.84 0.07
N LEU A 238 -9.60 -23.62 -0.13
CA LEU A 238 -10.11 -22.68 -1.13
C LEU A 238 -9.71 -23.06 -2.56
N GLY A 239 -9.06 -24.23 -2.78
CA GLY A 239 -8.62 -24.71 -4.08
C GLY A 239 -7.55 -23.84 -4.74
N ILE A 240 -6.75 -23.14 -3.95
CA ILE A 240 -5.61 -22.36 -4.43
C ILE A 240 -4.40 -23.27 -4.53
N GLU A 241 -3.77 -23.32 -5.70
CA GLU A 241 -2.54 -24.07 -5.93
C GLU A 241 -1.37 -23.28 -5.37
N LEU A 242 -0.59 -23.90 -4.47
CA LEU A 242 0.64 -23.33 -3.93
C LEU A 242 1.84 -23.84 -4.70
N LYS A 243 2.60 -22.93 -5.31
CA LYS A 243 3.88 -23.19 -5.96
C LYS A 243 4.98 -22.51 -5.16
N LEU A 244 5.41 -23.19 -4.09
CA LEU A 244 6.49 -22.74 -3.19
C LEU A 244 7.83 -23.27 -3.69
N ASN A 245 8.95 -22.65 -3.27
CA ASN A 245 10.28 -22.87 -3.82
C ASN A 245 10.32 -22.69 -5.35
N ALA A 246 9.42 -21.86 -5.89
CA ALA A 246 9.21 -21.63 -7.31
C ALA A 246 9.32 -20.13 -7.60
N GLY A 247 10.55 -19.64 -7.66
CA GLY A 247 10.82 -18.26 -8.08
C GLY A 247 10.34 -18.03 -9.51
N VAL A 248 9.82 -16.83 -9.77
CA VAL A 248 9.44 -16.42 -11.13
C VAL A 248 10.71 -16.10 -11.93
N GLU A 249 10.84 -16.70 -13.11
CA GLU A 249 11.97 -16.60 -14.01
C GLU A 249 11.64 -15.71 -15.21
N ASP A 250 10.40 -15.76 -15.69
CA ASP A 250 9.92 -14.91 -16.79
C ASP A 250 8.42 -14.66 -16.74
N ILE A 251 8.00 -13.52 -17.29
CA ILE A 251 6.59 -13.11 -17.46
C ILE A 251 6.41 -12.52 -18.85
N ASP A 252 5.54 -13.14 -19.64
CA ASP A 252 5.22 -12.70 -21.00
C ASP A 252 3.71 -12.51 -21.25
N ALA A 253 3.31 -12.41 -22.52
CA ALA A 253 1.91 -12.21 -22.92
C ALA A 253 1.01 -13.42 -22.66
N ARG A 254 1.59 -14.61 -22.45
CA ARG A 254 0.85 -15.86 -22.26
C ARG A 254 0.80 -16.30 -20.80
N GLY A 255 1.62 -15.70 -19.91
CA GLY A 255 1.61 -16.06 -18.50
C GLY A 255 2.99 -15.95 -17.86
N VAL A 256 3.36 -16.96 -17.04
CA VAL A 256 4.55 -16.93 -16.19
C VAL A 256 5.32 -18.25 -16.26
N VAL A 257 6.66 -18.17 -16.14
CA VAL A 257 7.52 -19.30 -15.85
C VAL A 257 7.97 -19.22 -14.42
N ALA A 258 7.67 -20.25 -13.62
CA ALA A 258 8.03 -20.30 -12.21
C ALA A 258 8.51 -21.70 -11.83
N GLY A 259 9.70 -21.80 -11.20
CA GLY A 259 10.32 -23.07 -10.83
C GLY A 259 10.53 -23.99 -12.03
N GLY A 260 10.93 -23.46 -13.18
CA GLY A 260 11.15 -24.20 -14.42
C GLY A 260 9.86 -24.62 -15.15
N HIS A 261 8.66 -24.26 -14.65
CA HIS A 261 7.40 -24.68 -15.25
C HIS A 261 6.59 -23.49 -15.79
N ARG A 262 6.07 -23.68 -17.02
CA ARG A 262 5.16 -22.71 -17.64
C ARG A 262 3.76 -22.82 -17.05
N ILE A 263 3.16 -21.65 -16.76
CA ILE A 263 1.77 -21.50 -16.36
C ILE A 263 1.14 -20.48 -17.32
N ASP A 264 0.32 -20.96 -18.24
CA ASP A 264 -0.45 -20.09 -19.14
C ASP A 264 -1.56 -19.41 -18.34
N ALA A 265 -1.60 -18.09 -18.35
CA ALA A 265 -2.53 -17.27 -17.58
C ALA A 265 -2.74 -15.91 -18.24
N GLU A 266 -3.97 -15.40 -18.18
CA GLU A 266 -4.27 -14.03 -18.63
C GLU A 266 -3.86 -13.00 -17.59
N CYS A 267 -4.09 -13.29 -16.32
CA CYS A 267 -3.84 -12.36 -15.24
C CYS A 267 -2.71 -12.83 -14.34
N VAL A 268 -1.62 -12.06 -14.32
CA VAL A 268 -0.53 -12.22 -13.36
C VAL A 268 -0.52 -10.99 -12.46
N PHE A 269 -0.53 -11.19 -11.14
CA PHE A 269 -0.53 -10.12 -10.13
C PHE A 269 0.76 -10.16 -9.34
N TRP A 270 1.45 -9.02 -9.23
CA TRP A 270 2.70 -8.92 -8.52
C TRP A 270 2.51 -8.46 -7.08
N ALA A 271 2.77 -9.34 -6.12
CA ALA A 271 2.73 -9.06 -4.69
C ALA A 271 4.09 -9.30 -3.99
N ALA A 272 5.17 -9.49 -4.78
CA ALA A 272 6.51 -9.79 -4.28
C ALA A 272 7.41 -8.55 -4.32
N GLY A 273 8.10 -8.29 -3.21
CA GLY A 273 9.15 -7.29 -3.12
C GLY A 273 8.70 -5.83 -3.18
N THR A 274 9.31 -5.03 -2.31
CA THR A 274 9.18 -3.58 -2.30
C THR A 274 10.56 -2.94 -2.18
N LYS A 275 10.71 -1.73 -2.70
CA LYS A 275 11.89 -0.87 -2.51
C LYS A 275 11.45 0.51 -2.05
N ALA A 276 12.29 1.20 -1.30
CA ALA A 276 12.04 2.58 -0.91
C ALA A 276 11.92 3.48 -2.15
N THR A 277 11.18 4.56 -2.02
CA THR A 277 11.21 5.69 -2.96
C THR A 277 12.61 6.30 -3.02
N PRO A 278 12.97 7.11 -4.02
CA PRO A 278 14.34 7.56 -4.25
C PRO A 278 14.86 8.60 -3.24
N VAL A 279 14.44 8.51 -1.97
CA VAL A 279 14.81 9.45 -0.88
C VAL A 279 16.33 9.53 -0.70
N ALA A 280 17.03 8.40 -0.78
CA ALA A 280 18.48 8.38 -0.64
C ALA A 280 19.17 9.24 -1.72
N SER A 281 18.71 9.16 -2.97
CA SER A 281 19.24 9.97 -4.07
C SER A 281 18.87 11.44 -3.93
N TRP A 282 17.65 11.76 -3.49
CA TRP A 282 17.23 13.15 -3.24
C TRP A 282 18.08 13.81 -2.16
N LEU A 283 18.45 13.06 -1.14
CA LEU A 283 19.29 13.55 -0.04
C LEU A 283 20.80 13.45 -0.33
N GLY A 284 21.21 12.84 -1.44
CA GLY A 284 22.63 12.60 -1.73
C GLY A 284 23.33 11.77 -0.65
N VAL A 285 22.63 10.75 -0.11
CA VAL A 285 23.18 9.85 0.91
C VAL A 285 23.24 8.42 0.41
N LYS A 286 24.07 7.59 1.07
CA LYS A 286 24.17 6.17 0.72
C LYS A 286 22.87 5.46 1.05
N ALA A 287 22.32 4.75 0.07
CA ALA A 287 21.21 3.85 0.28
C ALA A 287 21.68 2.52 0.89
N GLU A 288 20.90 1.99 1.81
CA GLU A 288 21.00 0.60 2.25
C GLU A 288 20.27 -0.35 1.27
N ARG A 289 20.19 -1.63 1.65
CA ARG A 289 19.45 -2.62 0.89
C ARG A 289 18.01 -2.15 0.62
N ASN A 290 17.51 -2.35 -0.58
CA ASN A 290 16.20 -1.91 -1.06
C ASN A 290 15.98 -0.38 -1.04
N GLY A 291 17.05 0.42 -1.07
CA GLY A 291 16.95 1.89 -1.16
C GLY A 291 16.64 2.60 0.16
N LEU A 292 16.64 1.90 1.28
CA LEU A 292 16.36 2.48 2.60
C LEU A 292 17.43 3.47 3.02
N VAL A 293 17.05 4.48 3.78
CA VAL A 293 17.97 5.46 4.40
C VAL A 293 18.14 5.15 5.87
N GLN A 294 19.39 4.97 6.31
CA GLN A 294 19.70 4.81 7.72
C GLN A 294 19.37 6.10 8.47
N VAL A 295 18.71 5.96 9.62
CA VAL A 295 18.31 7.09 10.47
C VAL A 295 18.79 6.91 11.90
N GLU A 296 18.91 8.05 12.62
CA GLU A 296 19.17 8.07 14.04
C GLU A 296 17.98 7.49 14.86
N PRO A 297 18.18 7.15 16.15
CA PRO A 297 17.11 6.62 16.99
C PRO A 297 15.89 7.53 17.14
N ASP A 298 16.00 8.82 16.81
CA ASP A 298 14.89 9.78 16.78
C ASP A 298 14.28 9.98 15.38
N CYS A 299 14.62 9.09 14.43
CA CYS A 299 14.23 9.14 13.03
C CYS A 299 14.83 10.30 12.22
N SER A 300 15.79 11.04 12.76
CA SER A 300 16.50 12.09 12.00
C SER A 300 17.57 11.49 11.09
N LEU A 301 17.92 12.24 10.05
CA LEU A 301 19.06 11.92 9.17
C LEU A 301 20.36 12.19 9.95
N PRO A 302 21.34 11.26 9.96
CA PRO A 302 22.64 11.49 10.61
C PRO A 302 23.28 12.82 10.19
N GLY A 303 23.63 13.64 11.17
CA GLY A 303 24.19 14.99 10.96
C GLY A 303 23.17 16.07 10.59
N HIS A 304 21.87 15.73 10.42
CA HIS A 304 20.83 16.68 10.04
C HIS A 304 19.60 16.54 10.95
N PRO A 305 19.59 17.14 12.13
CA PRO A 305 18.51 17.00 13.12
C PRO A 305 17.20 17.68 12.70
N ASP A 306 17.21 18.42 11.61
CA ASP A 306 16.08 19.10 10.97
C ASP A 306 15.44 18.28 9.83
N ILE A 307 16.01 17.11 9.47
CA ILE A 307 15.50 16.23 8.42
C ILE A 307 15.14 14.87 9.02
N PHE A 308 13.90 14.44 8.88
CA PHE A 308 13.38 13.17 9.39
C PHE A 308 12.95 12.26 8.25
N ILE A 309 13.27 10.96 8.36
CA ILE A 309 12.78 9.93 7.42
C ILE A 309 12.01 8.90 8.22
N ILE A 310 10.79 8.58 7.77
CA ILE A 310 9.87 7.68 8.48
C ILE A 310 9.16 6.70 7.55
N GLY A 311 8.67 5.61 8.11
CA GLY A 311 7.97 4.55 7.37
C GLY A 311 8.91 3.72 6.51
N ASP A 312 8.39 3.27 5.38
CA ASP A 312 9.07 2.29 4.51
C ASP A 312 10.32 2.84 3.79
N ALA A 313 10.63 4.13 3.93
CA ALA A 313 11.85 4.73 3.41
C ALA A 313 13.00 4.73 4.43
N ALA A 314 12.70 4.51 5.73
CA ALA A 314 13.66 4.56 6.82
C ALA A 314 14.19 3.18 7.20
N SER A 315 15.49 3.08 7.42
CA SER A 315 16.15 1.95 8.09
C SER A 315 16.42 2.33 9.54
N LEU A 316 15.57 1.88 10.44
CA LEU A 316 15.73 2.07 11.89
C LEU A 316 15.80 0.71 12.58
N ALA A 317 16.82 0.50 13.39
CA ALA A 317 16.99 -0.72 14.16
C ALA A 317 15.89 -0.85 15.23
N GLY A 318 15.23 -2.00 15.23
CA GLY A 318 14.31 -2.39 16.30
C GLY A 318 15.04 -2.88 17.58
N SER A 319 14.28 -3.26 18.60
CA SER A 319 14.83 -3.75 19.88
C SER A 319 15.66 -5.04 19.73
N ASN A 320 15.49 -5.77 18.64
CA ASN A 320 16.25 -6.99 18.31
C ASN A 320 17.47 -6.73 17.42
N GLY A 321 17.84 -5.47 17.20
CA GLY A 321 18.95 -5.07 16.34
C GLY A 321 18.71 -5.21 14.83
N LYS A 322 17.54 -5.75 14.40
CA LYS A 322 17.17 -5.83 12.99
C LYS A 322 16.37 -4.60 12.58
N PRO A 323 16.44 -4.16 11.31
CA PRO A 323 15.59 -3.09 10.82
C PRO A 323 14.10 -3.39 11.05
N LEU A 324 13.34 -2.36 11.42
CA LEU A 324 11.89 -2.46 11.53
C LEU A 324 11.28 -2.80 10.16
N ALA A 325 10.26 -3.64 10.18
CA ALA A 325 9.55 -3.99 8.95
C ALA A 325 8.76 -2.80 8.41
N GLY A 326 8.60 -2.72 7.08
CA GLY A 326 7.75 -1.74 6.39
C GLY A 326 6.27 -2.00 6.66
N LEU A 327 5.79 -1.60 7.83
CA LEU A 327 4.41 -1.77 8.27
C LEU A 327 3.73 -0.41 8.47
N GLY A 328 2.46 -0.31 8.09
CA GLY A 328 1.67 0.90 8.32
C GLY A 328 1.61 1.31 9.80
N SER A 329 1.65 0.34 10.73
CA SER A 329 1.71 0.58 12.18
C SER A 329 3.05 1.19 12.63
N VAL A 330 4.17 0.78 12.04
CA VAL A 330 5.49 1.38 12.26
C VAL A 330 5.49 2.81 11.77
N ALA A 331 5.10 3.03 10.50
CA ALA A 331 5.05 4.36 9.89
C ALA A 331 4.15 5.33 10.69
N LYS A 332 2.97 4.88 11.12
CA LYS A 332 2.04 5.69 11.93
C LYS A 332 2.64 6.08 13.29
N GLN A 333 3.31 5.14 13.96
CA GLN A 333 3.95 5.41 15.26
C GLN A 333 5.15 6.34 15.11
N GLN A 334 6.01 6.13 14.11
CA GLN A 334 7.12 7.03 13.79
C GLN A 334 6.62 8.44 13.47
N GLY A 335 5.58 8.56 12.62
CA GLY A 335 5.00 9.86 12.30
C GLY A 335 4.47 10.59 13.53
N SER A 336 3.72 9.91 14.39
CA SER A 336 3.21 10.50 15.64
C SER A 336 4.33 10.91 16.59
N TYR A 337 5.40 10.12 16.65
CA TYR A 337 6.58 10.41 17.46
C TYR A 337 7.31 11.64 16.94
N VAL A 338 7.63 11.67 15.64
CA VAL A 338 8.37 12.80 15.01
C VAL A 338 7.55 14.08 15.09
N GLY A 339 6.24 14.05 14.85
CA GLY A 339 5.39 15.23 15.00
C GLY A 339 5.40 15.81 16.40
N LYS A 340 5.33 14.96 17.44
CA LYS A 340 5.46 15.39 18.84
C LYS A 340 6.86 15.91 19.16
N LEU A 341 7.89 15.26 18.65
CA LEU A 341 9.29 15.67 18.85
C LEU A 341 9.55 17.06 18.29
N ILE A 342 9.11 17.33 17.05
CA ILE A 342 9.24 18.65 16.42
C ILE A 342 8.48 19.70 17.24
N ALA A 343 7.24 19.40 17.64
CA ALA A 343 6.43 20.31 18.44
C ALA A 343 7.09 20.65 19.79
N ALA A 344 7.69 19.67 20.47
CA ALA A 344 8.41 19.86 21.73
C ALA A 344 9.65 20.75 21.54
N ARG A 345 10.45 20.50 20.49
CA ARG A 345 11.63 21.31 20.16
C ARG A 345 11.26 22.78 19.89
N LEU A 346 10.19 23.02 19.17
CA LEU A 346 9.68 24.38 18.88
C LEU A 346 9.08 25.05 20.13
N GLY A 347 8.59 24.29 21.08
CA GLY A 347 8.14 24.79 22.38
C GLY A 347 9.25 25.05 23.39
N GLY A 348 10.52 24.94 23.00
CA GLY A 348 11.70 25.17 23.87
C GLY A 348 12.11 23.98 24.73
N ASP A 349 11.49 22.82 24.54
CA ASP A 349 11.96 21.58 25.18
C ASP A 349 13.13 20.99 24.38
N HIS A 350 14.34 21.40 24.76
CA HIS A 350 15.59 20.94 24.15
C HIS A 350 16.14 19.68 24.83
N ARG A 351 15.41 19.05 25.76
CA ARG A 351 15.83 17.80 26.37
C ARG A 351 15.94 16.75 25.26
N ARG A 352 16.97 15.89 25.37
CA ARG A 352 17.10 14.73 24.48
C ARG A 352 15.81 13.91 24.58
N SER A 353 15.02 13.92 23.54
CA SER A 353 13.82 13.07 23.48
C SER A 353 14.24 11.61 23.56
N ALA A 354 13.48 10.80 24.30
CA ALA A 354 13.74 9.37 24.33
C ALA A 354 13.70 8.80 22.89
N PRO A 355 14.59 7.85 22.54
CA PRO A 355 14.60 7.24 21.21
C PRO A 355 13.27 6.62 20.88
N PHE A 356 12.92 6.61 19.60
CA PHE A 356 11.71 5.93 19.13
C PHE A 356 11.73 4.45 19.50
N ARG A 357 10.61 3.96 20.04
CA ARG A 357 10.40 2.55 20.34
C ARG A 357 9.10 2.08 19.71
N TYR A 358 9.20 1.13 18.80
CA TYR A 358 8.03 0.50 18.20
C TYR A 358 7.30 -0.38 19.20
N ARG A 359 6.00 -0.16 19.33
CA ARG A 359 5.10 -1.07 20.07
C ARG A 359 4.42 -1.96 19.04
N ASN A 360 4.79 -3.23 19.04
CA ASN A 360 4.17 -4.20 18.14
C ASN A 360 2.71 -4.45 18.56
N TRP A 361 1.79 -4.12 17.67
CA TRP A 361 0.34 -4.34 17.86
C TRP A 361 -0.11 -5.71 17.36
N GLY A 362 0.81 -6.55 16.94
CA GLY A 362 0.56 -7.82 16.30
C GLY A 362 0.57 -7.75 14.78
N GLU A 363 0.54 -8.92 14.19
CA GLU A 363 0.48 -9.13 12.74
C GLU A 363 -0.77 -9.93 12.41
N LEU A 364 -1.47 -9.54 11.37
CA LEU A 364 -2.72 -10.14 10.92
C LEU A 364 -2.70 -10.32 9.41
N ALA A 365 -3.25 -11.43 8.94
CA ALA A 365 -3.48 -11.66 7.51
C ALA A 365 -4.81 -12.39 7.29
N MET A 366 -5.61 -11.88 6.36
CA MET A 366 -6.84 -12.53 5.88
C MET A 366 -6.46 -13.64 4.91
N ILE A 367 -7.18 -14.79 5.01
CA ILE A 367 -6.97 -15.91 4.08
C ILE A 367 -8.14 -16.03 3.12
N GLY A 368 -9.34 -15.70 3.57
CA GLY A 368 -10.61 -15.88 2.89
C GLY A 368 -11.52 -16.88 3.62
N GLY A 369 -12.79 -16.98 3.19
CA GLY A 369 -13.77 -17.88 3.82
C GLY A 369 -14.01 -17.59 5.31
N SER A 370 -14.03 -16.32 5.71
CA SER A 370 -14.11 -15.90 7.11
C SER A 370 -12.99 -16.48 8.00
N SER A 371 -11.80 -16.67 7.41
CA SER A 371 -10.61 -17.20 8.08
C SER A 371 -9.43 -16.24 7.96
N ALA A 372 -8.75 -16.01 9.06
CA ALA A 372 -7.54 -15.20 9.16
C ALA A 372 -6.51 -15.87 10.10
N VAL A 373 -5.32 -15.33 10.12
CA VAL A 373 -4.28 -15.62 11.13
C VAL A 373 -3.87 -14.33 11.83
N GLY A 374 -3.55 -14.45 13.12
CA GLY A 374 -3.08 -13.35 13.95
C GLY A 374 -2.00 -13.78 14.91
N ASN A 375 -0.98 -12.92 15.09
CA ASN A 375 0.12 -13.10 16.03
C ASN A 375 0.27 -11.85 16.92
N PHE A 376 -0.05 -11.97 18.20
CA PHE A 376 -0.08 -10.86 19.15
C PHE A 376 0.89 -11.13 20.32
N GLY A 377 2.20 -11.05 20.07
CA GLY A 377 3.21 -11.18 21.13
C GLY A 377 3.19 -12.53 21.88
N GLY A 378 2.87 -13.63 21.16
CA GLY A 378 2.77 -14.97 21.72
C GLY A 378 1.37 -15.56 21.69
N VAL A 379 0.32 -14.74 21.66
CA VAL A 379 -1.05 -15.21 21.42
C VAL A 379 -1.26 -15.39 19.92
N ARG A 380 -1.57 -16.61 19.50
CA ARG A 380 -1.78 -16.99 18.10
C ARG A 380 -3.26 -17.29 17.89
N LEU A 381 -3.87 -16.54 16.98
CA LEU A 381 -5.27 -16.71 16.59
C LEU A 381 -5.35 -17.26 15.18
N THR A 382 -6.31 -18.14 14.93
CA THR A 382 -6.59 -18.72 13.62
C THR A 382 -8.09 -18.79 13.36
N GLY A 383 -8.49 -18.85 12.09
CA GLY A 383 -9.89 -19.07 11.69
C GLY A 383 -10.80 -17.88 11.98
N PHE A 384 -12.05 -18.19 12.32
CA PHE A 384 -13.10 -17.18 12.56
C PHE A 384 -12.76 -16.19 13.70
N PRO A 385 -12.22 -16.60 14.87
CA PRO A 385 -11.81 -15.64 15.90
C PRO A 385 -10.74 -14.64 15.40
N ALA A 386 -9.76 -15.12 14.62
CA ALA A 386 -8.75 -14.24 14.02
C ALA A 386 -9.38 -13.28 13.00
N TRP A 387 -10.37 -13.77 12.23
CA TRP A 387 -11.11 -12.96 11.26
C TRP A 387 -11.91 -11.83 11.94
N VAL A 388 -12.58 -12.10 13.06
CA VAL A 388 -13.30 -11.09 13.85
C VAL A 388 -12.33 -10.01 14.36
N VAL A 389 -11.20 -10.42 14.95
CA VAL A 389 -10.18 -9.49 15.45
C VAL A 389 -9.59 -8.68 14.29
N TRP A 390 -9.28 -9.32 13.16
CA TRP A 390 -8.82 -8.66 11.95
C TRP A 390 -9.81 -7.58 11.49
N SER A 391 -11.10 -7.91 11.42
CA SER A 391 -12.17 -7.00 10.99
C SER A 391 -12.28 -5.78 11.90
N ILE A 392 -12.30 -5.99 13.22
CA ILE A 392 -12.39 -4.90 14.21
C ILE A 392 -11.17 -3.96 14.09
N ILE A 393 -9.96 -4.52 14.05
CA ILE A 393 -8.73 -3.72 13.98
C ILE A 393 -8.70 -2.89 12.69
N HIS A 394 -9.04 -3.49 11.54
CA HIS A 394 -9.01 -2.78 10.26
C HIS A 394 -10.08 -1.67 10.20
N LEU A 395 -11.28 -1.90 10.73
CA LEU A 395 -12.29 -0.84 10.87
C LEU A 395 -11.81 0.30 11.77
N MET A 396 -11.21 0.00 12.92
CA MET A 396 -10.72 1.03 13.85
C MET A 396 -9.56 1.86 13.27
N LEU A 397 -8.77 1.29 12.37
CA LEU A 397 -7.64 1.97 11.74
C LEU A 397 -8.07 2.89 10.58
N LEU A 398 -9.26 2.72 10.01
CA LEU A 398 -9.80 3.64 9.00
C LEU A 398 -9.94 5.06 9.58
N VAL A 399 -9.57 6.04 8.77
CA VAL A 399 -9.42 7.45 9.20
C VAL A 399 -10.76 8.12 9.53
N SER A 400 -11.81 7.77 8.79
CA SER A 400 -13.13 8.43 8.84
C SER A 400 -14.19 7.50 9.45
N VAL A 401 -15.06 8.05 10.31
CA VAL A 401 -16.23 7.33 10.84
C VAL A 401 -17.15 6.87 9.71
N ARG A 402 -17.38 7.73 8.71
CA ARG A 402 -18.17 7.37 7.52
C ARG A 402 -17.62 6.11 6.84
N ASN A 403 -16.31 6.07 6.58
CA ASN A 403 -15.69 4.92 5.91
C ASN A 403 -15.79 3.65 6.76
N ARG A 404 -15.65 3.76 8.09
CA ARG A 404 -15.85 2.62 9.01
C ARG A 404 -17.26 2.04 8.88
N THR A 405 -18.28 2.90 8.90
CA THR A 405 -19.67 2.46 8.78
C THR A 405 -19.94 1.81 7.43
N VAL A 406 -19.50 2.44 6.34
CA VAL A 406 -19.73 1.91 4.98
C VAL A 406 -19.02 0.57 4.78
N VAL A 407 -17.76 0.45 5.18
CA VAL A 407 -17.00 -0.82 5.08
C VAL A 407 -17.66 -1.90 5.93
N TYR A 408 -18.09 -1.59 7.16
CA TYR A 408 -18.80 -2.53 8.01
C TYR A 408 -20.09 -3.03 7.36
N VAL A 409 -20.92 -2.13 6.84
CA VAL A 409 -22.18 -2.49 6.17
C VAL A 409 -21.90 -3.35 4.93
N ASN A 410 -20.92 -2.97 4.10
CA ASN A 410 -20.54 -3.74 2.93
C ASN A 410 -20.05 -5.15 3.30
N TRP A 411 -19.28 -5.31 4.39
CA TRP A 411 -18.82 -6.62 4.85
C TRP A 411 -19.96 -7.48 5.38
N VAL A 412 -20.88 -6.92 6.18
CA VAL A 412 -22.08 -7.64 6.66
C VAL A 412 -22.95 -8.07 5.49
N TRP A 413 -23.18 -7.16 4.52
CA TRP A 413 -23.95 -7.47 3.33
C TRP A 413 -23.29 -8.60 2.50
N ALA A 414 -21.99 -8.48 2.23
CA ALA A 414 -21.26 -9.50 1.49
C ALA A 414 -21.26 -10.87 2.21
N TRP A 415 -21.17 -10.86 3.53
CA TRP A 415 -21.20 -12.07 4.34
C TRP A 415 -22.56 -12.77 4.29
N LEU A 416 -23.66 -12.01 4.27
CA LEU A 416 -25.02 -12.55 4.24
C LEU A 416 -25.46 -12.97 2.83
N THR A 417 -25.02 -12.25 1.79
CA THR A 417 -25.57 -12.40 0.43
C THR A 417 -24.55 -12.89 -0.60
N TYR A 418 -23.28 -12.93 -0.26
CA TYR A 418 -22.13 -13.05 -1.19
C TYR A 418 -22.12 -12.00 -2.30
N GLY A 419 -22.95 -10.95 -2.17
CA GLY A 419 -23.07 -9.86 -3.13
C GLY A 419 -21.92 -8.88 -3.02
N ARG A 420 -21.22 -8.63 -4.15
CA ARG A 420 -20.18 -7.60 -4.25
C ARG A 420 -20.64 -6.51 -5.22
N GLY A 421 -20.83 -5.29 -4.72
CA GLY A 421 -21.42 -4.18 -5.51
C GLY A 421 -20.45 -3.52 -6.50
N ALA A 422 -19.14 -3.67 -6.35
CA ALA A 422 -18.14 -2.93 -7.12
C ALA A 422 -17.68 -3.66 -8.41
N ARG A 423 -18.50 -4.50 -9.01
CA ARG A 423 -18.21 -5.34 -10.19
C ARG A 423 -18.30 -4.61 -11.54
N VAL A 424 -18.22 -3.30 -11.54
CA VAL A 424 -18.31 -2.50 -12.76
C VAL A 424 -16.93 -2.37 -13.42
N ILE A 425 -16.83 -2.77 -14.69
CA ILE A 425 -15.63 -2.53 -15.51
C ILE A 425 -15.65 -1.08 -15.97
N THR A 426 -14.70 -0.29 -15.52
CA THR A 426 -14.53 1.10 -15.96
C THR A 426 -13.42 1.16 -16.99
N ARG A 427 -13.77 1.17 -18.28
CA ARG A 427 -12.79 1.44 -19.33
C ARG A 427 -12.55 2.95 -19.37
N THR A 428 -11.32 3.38 -19.12
CA THR A 428 -10.92 4.76 -19.46
C THR A 428 -10.82 4.80 -20.99
N PRO A 429 -11.67 5.56 -21.70
CA PRO A 429 -11.45 5.76 -23.14
C PRO A 429 -10.05 6.37 -23.32
N PRO A 430 -9.32 6.04 -24.39
CA PRO A 430 -8.07 6.73 -24.69
C PRO A 430 -8.36 8.24 -24.73
N LEU A 431 -7.62 9.01 -23.95
CA LEU A 431 -7.86 10.45 -23.74
C LEU A 431 -7.79 11.28 -25.05
N PHE A 432 -7.27 10.70 -26.14
CA PHE A 432 -7.38 11.19 -27.52
C PHE A 432 -7.21 9.99 -28.45
N SER A 433 -8.24 9.61 -29.16
CA SER A 433 -8.05 8.94 -30.43
C SER A 433 -7.45 10.00 -31.38
N ASP A 434 -6.17 9.86 -31.72
CA ASP A 434 -5.61 10.57 -32.87
C ASP A 434 -6.56 10.35 -34.04
N GLY A 435 -7.11 11.47 -34.54
CA GLY A 435 -8.08 11.45 -35.62
C GLY A 435 -7.46 10.91 -36.93
N ARG A 436 -7.60 9.61 -37.11
CA ARG A 436 -7.57 8.97 -38.44
C ARG A 436 -8.84 8.16 -38.59
N ARG A 437 -9.83 8.78 -39.23
CA ARG A 437 -10.80 8.08 -40.06
C ARG A 437 -10.21 7.94 -41.45
#